data_d17d34bc80ca4bc8e78a1456b7f03338
#
_entry.id   d17d34bc80ca4bc8e78a1456b7f03338
#
_cell.length_a   1.000
_cell.length_b   1.000
_cell.length_c   1.000
_cell.angle_alpha   90.00
_cell.angle_beta   90.00
_cell.angle_gamma   90.00
#
_symmetry.space_group_name_H-M   'P 1'
#
loop_
_entity.id
_entity.type
_entity.pdbx_description
1 polymer ?
#
loop_
_entity_poly.entity_id
_entity_poly.type
_entity_poly.pdbx_seq_one_letter_code
_entity_poly.pdbx_strand_id
1 'polypeptide(L)'
;MKSLLVGAILLSLPGRSLADSIPSAQAKDHVGETATVCGRVADARYQETGSHVTFLNFDKPYPDHTFTAFIPAENRSKFGAPEKEYLNQEACVTGKIQDYRGKPEIILTDPQQIKLRQQK
;
A
#
# COMPACT_ATOMS: atom_id res chain seq x y z
N MET A 1 10.96 -30.28 -38.26
CA MET A 1 10.85 -29.90 -37.84
C MET A 1 10.63 -29.32 -37.04
N LYS A 2 10.52 -28.95 -36.72
CA LYS A 2 10.29 -28.50 -35.96
C LYS A 2 10.17 -27.81 -35.13
N SER A 3 10.01 -27.46 -34.78
CA SER A 3 9.85 -26.86 -33.98
C SER A 3 9.74 -26.33 -33.15
N LEU A 4 9.72 -26.08 -32.71
CA LEU A 4 9.61 -25.59 -31.87
C LEU A 4 9.41 -24.96 -31.06
N LEU A 5 9.27 -24.68 -30.60
CA LEU A 5 9.02 -24.09 -29.78
C LEU A 5 9.04 -23.60 -28.93
N VAL A 6 8.97 -23.30 -28.50
CA VAL A 6 9.04 -22.84 -27.81
C VAL A 6 8.94 -22.28 -26.97
N GLY A 7 8.85 -22.06 -26.57
CA GLY A 7 8.76 -21.54 -25.80
C GLY A 7 8.62 -20.86 -24.97
N ALA A 8 8.36 -20.73 -24.64
CA ALA A 8 8.23 -20.05 -23.89
C ALA A 8 8.30 -19.48 -22.98
N ILE A 9 8.33 -19.31 -22.68
CA ILE A 9 8.48 -18.83 -21.85
C ILE A 9 8.38 -18.04 -21.09
N LEU A 10 8.04 -17.77 -20.80
CA LEU A 10 7.87 -16.99 -20.11
C LEU A 10 8.14 -16.62 -19.10
N LEU A 11 8.34 -16.27 -18.85
CA LEU A 11 8.68 -15.87 -18.00
C LEU A 11 8.29 -15.23 -17.17
N SER A 12 7.78 -15.25 -16.65
CA SER A 12 7.18 -14.65 -15.84
C SER A 12 7.78 -14.07 -14.89
N LEU A 13 7.71 -13.08 -14.69
CA LEU A 13 8.29 -12.53 -13.78
C LEU A 13 7.62 -12.33 -12.71
N PRO A 14 7.86 -12.49 -11.69
CA PRO A 14 7.22 -12.40 -10.47
C PRO A 14 7.15 -11.04 -9.98
N GLY A 15 7.70 -10.14 -10.61
CA GLY A 15 7.65 -8.80 -10.09
C GLY A 15 6.24 -8.32 -9.99
N ARG A 16 5.95 -7.44 -9.06
CA ARG A 16 4.67 -6.85 -8.94
C ARG A 16 4.70 -5.57 -9.70
N SER A 17 3.96 -5.47 -10.77
CA SER A 17 3.80 -4.22 -11.47
C SER A 17 2.56 -3.53 -10.93
N LEU A 18 2.40 -2.25 -11.24
CA LEU A 18 1.19 -1.55 -10.84
C LEU A 18 -0.04 -2.11 -11.53
N ALA A 19 0.17 -2.78 -12.67
CA ALA A 19 -0.95 -3.38 -13.38
C ALA A 19 -1.57 -4.52 -12.57
N ASP A 20 -0.78 -5.10 -11.65
CA ASP A 20 -1.27 -6.20 -10.83
C ASP A 20 -1.70 -5.74 -9.46
N SER A 21 -1.85 -4.46 -9.25
CA SER A 21 -2.19 -3.96 -7.94
C SER A 21 -3.65 -4.21 -7.61
N ILE A 22 -3.94 -4.17 -6.33
CA ILE A 22 -5.28 -4.36 -5.81
C ILE A 22 -5.82 -2.99 -5.44
N PRO A 23 -7.03 -2.64 -5.90
CA PRO A 23 -7.64 -1.38 -5.45
C PRO A 23 -7.84 -1.40 -3.94
N SER A 24 -7.62 -0.27 -3.29
CA SER A 24 -7.74 -0.21 -1.84
C SER A 24 -9.10 -0.67 -1.33
N ALA A 25 -10.16 -0.39 -2.09
CA ALA A 25 -11.50 -0.82 -1.68
C ALA A 25 -11.66 -2.34 -1.68
N GLN A 26 -10.76 -3.07 -2.33
CA GLN A 26 -10.83 -4.52 -2.40
C GLN A 26 -9.78 -5.20 -1.54
N ALA A 27 -8.98 -4.43 -0.81
CA ALA A 27 -7.92 -5.02 0.01
C ALA A 27 -8.49 -6.00 1.05
N LYS A 28 -9.72 -5.78 1.48
CA LYS A 28 -10.34 -6.64 2.47
C LYS A 28 -10.47 -8.09 2.02
N ASP A 29 -10.45 -8.31 0.70
CA ASP A 29 -10.59 -9.66 0.16
C ASP A 29 -9.25 -10.36 0.01
N HIS A 30 -8.16 -9.69 0.41
CA HIS A 30 -6.81 -10.21 0.20
C HIS A 30 -5.98 -10.24 1.48
N VAL A 31 -6.66 -10.25 2.63
CA VAL A 31 -5.95 -10.32 3.91
C VAL A 31 -5.11 -11.60 3.96
N GLY A 32 -3.86 -11.46 4.37
CA GLY A 32 -2.92 -12.57 4.41
C GLY A 32 -1.98 -12.62 3.23
N GLU A 33 -2.29 -11.91 2.16
CA GLU A 33 -1.46 -11.90 0.95
C GLU A 33 -0.45 -10.76 1.01
N THR A 34 0.68 -10.98 0.38
CA THR A 34 1.64 -9.90 0.14
C THR A 34 1.33 -9.34 -1.23
N ALA A 35 1.04 -8.06 -1.29
CA ALA A 35 0.54 -7.47 -2.52
C ALA A 35 0.80 -5.98 -2.54
N THR A 36 0.49 -5.37 -3.67
CA THR A 36 0.53 -3.92 -3.81
C THR A 36 -0.92 -3.42 -3.86
N VAL A 37 -1.23 -2.49 -2.97
CA VAL A 37 -2.56 -1.92 -2.85
C VAL A 37 -2.49 -0.46 -3.24
N CYS A 38 -3.34 -0.02 -4.15
CA CYS A 38 -3.33 1.35 -4.65
C CYS A 38 -4.65 2.03 -4.42
N GLY A 39 -4.59 3.32 -4.10
CA GLY A 39 -5.78 4.12 -3.93
C GLY A 39 -5.41 5.53 -3.52
N ARG A 40 -6.42 6.31 -3.20
CA ARG A 40 -6.23 7.69 -2.80
C ARG A 40 -6.17 7.79 -1.30
N VAL A 41 -5.17 8.52 -0.81
CA VAL A 41 -5.05 8.78 0.62
C VAL A 41 -6.02 9.92 0.96
N ALA A 42 -7.11 9.58 1.60
CA ALA A 42 -8.17 10.54 1.90
C ALA A 42 -7.97 11.24 3.23
N ASP A 43 -7.16 10.63 4.11
CA ASP A 43 -7.04 11.09 5.48
C ASP A 43 -5.67 10.66 5.98
N ALA A 44 -4.94 11.56 6.60
CA ALA A 44 -3.61 11.24 7.11
C ALA A 44 -3.49 11.81 8.51
N ARG A 45 -3.12 10.97 9.46
CA ARG A 45 -3.12 11.34 10.86
C ARG A 45 -1.83 10.91 11.52
N TYR A 46 -1.15 11.87 12.11
CA TYR A 46 0.02 11.61 12.92
C TYR A 46 -0.34 11.88 14.37
N GLN A 47 -0.10 10.91 15.22
CA GLN A 47 -0.37 11.07 16.64
C GLN A 47 0.81 11.75 17.31
N GLU A 48 0.71 13.05 17.49
CA GLU A 48 1.81 13.83 18.05
C GLU A 48 2.08 13.53 19.51
N THR A 49 1.08 13.01 20.21
CA THR A 49 1.25 12.60 21.58
C THR A 49 0.91 11.13 21.69
N GLY A 50 1.48 10.46 22.69
CA GLY A 50 1.21 9.06 22.90
C GLY A 50 2.06 8.18 22.01
N SER A 51 1.43 7.44 21.12
CA SER A 51 2.12 6.40 20.38
C SER A 51 3.02 6.90 19.24
N HIS A 52 2.80 8.11 18.76
CA HIS A 52 3.59 8.71 17.67
C HIS A 52 3.54 7.90 16.37
N VAL A 53 2.45 7.19 16.15
CA VAL A 53 2.28 6.43 14.92
C VAL A 53 1.59 7.30 13.87
N THR A 54 1.66 6.87 12.61
CA THR A 54 1.03 7.57 11.51
C THR A 54 0.09 6.64 10.79
N PHE A 55 -1.10 7.14 10.47
CA PHE A 55 -2.11 6.41 9.70
C PHE A 55 -2.34 7.13 8.39
N LEU A 56 -2.27 6.40 7.30
CA LEU A 56 -2.69 6.90 5.99
C LEU A 56 -3.92 6.11 5.63
N ASN A 57 -5.07 6.77 5.64
CA ASN A 57 -6.35 6.09 5.43
C ASN A 57 -6.84 6.33 4.01
N PHE A 58 -7.23 5.26 3.34
CA PHE A 58 -7.51 5.30 1.92
C PHE A 58 -9.00 5.37 1.63
N ASP A 59 -9.31 6.05 0.54
CA ASP A 59 -10.63 6.19 -0.08
C ASP A 59 -11.56 7.12 0.64
N LYS A 60 -11.67 7.01 1.94
CA LYS A 60 -12.52 7.89 2.76
C LYS A 60 -11.81 8.15 4.08
N PRO A 61 -12.14 9.26 4.73
CA PRO A 61 -11.56 9.54 6.04
C PRO A 61 -11.99 8.51 7.08
N TYR A 62 -11.19 8.38 8.11
CA TYR A 62 -11.54 7.56 9.26
C TYR A 62 -12.89 7.98 9.82
N PRO A 63 -13.78 7.09 10.18
CA PRO A 63 -13.62 5.63 10.24
C PRO A 63 -14.19 4.88 9.04
N ASP A 64 -14.51 5.58 7.97
CA ASP A 64 -15.13 4.94 6.80
C ASP A 64 -14.12 4.51 5.76
N HIS A 65 -12.83 4.65 6.07
CA HIS A 65 -11.77 4.27 5.14
C HIS A 65 -11.80 2.77 4.85
N THR A 66 -11.26 2.39 3.71
CA THR A 66 -11.29 1.00 3.27
C THR A 66 -9.99 0.26 3.58
N PHE A 67 -8.91 0.98 3.80
CA PHE A 67 -7.58 0.40 3.93
C PHE A 67 -6.68 1.41 4.62
N THR A 68 -5.71 0.93 5.39
CA THR A 68 -4.76 1.80 6.08
C THR A 68 -3.34 1.38 5.78
N ALA A 69 -2.48 2.36 5.51
CA ALA A 69 -1.04 2.16 5.57
C ALA A 69 -0.61 2.73 6.91
N PHE A 70 0.02 1.90 7.72
CA PHE A 70 0.35 2.24 9.10
C PHE A 70 1.85 2.36 9.25
N ILE A 71 2.33 3.47 9.81
CA ILE A 71 3.75 3.68 10.01
C ILE A 71 4.04 3.67 11.50
N PRO A 72 4.77 2.65 12.00
CA PRO A 72 5.15 2.63 13.42
C PRO A 72 6.02 3.81 13.77
N ALA A 73 5.99 4.20 15.05
CA ALA A 73 6.74 5.36 15.50
C ALA A 73 8.21 5.28 15.15
N GLU A 74 8.81 4.11 15.36
CA GLU A 74 10.25 3.96 15.13
C GLU A 74 10.63 4.06 13.67
N ASN A 75 9.68 3.97 12.77
CA ASN A 75 9.99 4.04 11.34
C ASN A 75 9.64 5.39 10.72
N ARG A 76 8.93 6.24 11.46
CA ARG A 76 8.42 7.48 10.87
C ARG A 76 9.52 8.39 10.35
N SER A 77 10.65 8.45 11.03
CA SER A 77 11.73 9.35 10.63
C SER A 77 12.25 9.05 9.23
N LYS A 78 12.07 7.82 8.76
CA LYS A 78 12.51 7.47 7.42
C LYS A 78 11.64 8.08 6.34
N PHE A 79 10.43 8.50 6.69
CA PHE A 79 9.43 8.95 5.71
C PHE A 79 9.31 10.46 5.63
N GLY A 80 9.98 11.20 6.48
CA GLY A 80 9.83 12.64 6.50
C GLY A 80 8.54 13.04 7.17
N ALA A 81 7.64 13.67 6.44
CA ALA A 81 6.34 14.06 6.97
C ALA A 81 5.24 13.37 6.14
N PRO A 82 5.05 12.07 6.34
CA PRO A 82 4.15 11.32 5.48
C PRO A 82 2.71 11.80 5.50
N GLU A 83 2.26 12.30 6.65
CA GLU A 83 0.89 12.80 6.73
C GLU A 83 0.68 14.03 5.87
N LYS A 84 1.75 14.67 5.43
CA LYS A 84 1.63 15.81 4.53
C LYS A 84 1.93 15.43 3.10
N GLU A 85 2.91 14.55 2.92
CA GLU A 85 3.34 14.18 1.58
C GLU A 85 2.31 13.39 0.81
N TYR A 86 1.61 12.52 1.52
CA TYR A 86 0.74 11.57 0.84
C TYR A 86 -0.73 11.95 0.87
N LEU A 87 -1.09 12.94 1.67
CA LEU A 87 -2.49 13.33 1.77
C LEU A 87 -3.02 13.77 0.41
N ASN A 88 -4.17 13.23 0.05
CA ASN A 88 -4.85 13.55 -1.22
C ASN A 88 -4.12 13.07 -2.45
N GLN A 89 -3.16 12.17 -2.28
CA GLN A 89 -2.41 11.61 -3.40
C GLN A 89 -2.86 10.20 -3.69
N GLU A 90 -2.71 9.81 -4.95
CA GLU A 90 -2.85 8.41 -5.33
C GLU A 90 -1.54 7.73 -4.99
N ALA A 91 -1.61 6.69 -4.20
CA ALA A 91 -0.41 6.01 -3.73
C ALA A 91 -0.60 4.51 -3.80
N CYS A 92 0.52 3.80 -3.99
CA CYS A 92 0.54 2.35 -4.01
C CYS A 92 1.44 1.88 -2.89
N VAL A 93 0.95 0.93 -2.10
CA VAL A 93 1.62 0.44 -0.91
C VAL A 93 1.82 -1.05 -1.05
N THR A 94 3.04 -1.52 -0.81
CA THR A 94 3.37 -2.94 -0.95
C THR A 94 3.74 -3.54 0.39
N GLY A 95 3.18 -4.70 0.69
CA GLY A 95 3.47 -5.42 1.91
C GLY A 95 2.42 -6.46 2.18
N LYS A 96 2.51 -7.06 3.36
CA LYS A 96 1.53 -8.06 3.74
C LYS A 96 0.27 -7.38 4.25
N ILE A 97 -0.86 -7.77 3.70
CA ILE A 97 -2.14 -7.22 4.11
C ILE A 97 -2.59 -7.95 5.36
N GLN A 98 -2.78 -7.22 6.43
CA GLN A 98 -3.19 -7.77 7.71
C GLN A 98 -4.54 -7.21 8.09
N ASP A 99 -5.22 -7.90 8.99
CA ASP A 99 -6.47 -7.40 9.53
C ASP A 99 -6.19 -6.64 10.82
N TYR A 100 -6.65 -5.42 10.89
CA TYR A 100 -6.55 -4.64 12.11
C TYR A 100 -7.93 -4.13 12.45
N ARG A 101 -8.55 -4.75 13.46
CA ARG A 101 -9.88 -4.35 13.93
C ARG A 101 -10.90 -4.31 12.80
N GLY A 102 -10.83 -5.29 11.92
CA GLY A 102 -11.78 -5.39 10.84
C GLY A 102 -11.45 -4.63 9.59
N LYS A 103 -10.30 -3.93 9.56
CA LYS A 103 -9.87 -3.19 8.38
C LYS A 103 -8.57 -3.77 7.87
N PRO A 104 -8.39 -3.84 6.56
CA PRO A 104 -7.09 -4.31 6.03
C PRO A 104 -6.04 -3.23 6.21
N GLU A 105 -4.83 -3.67 6.46
CA GLU A 105 -3.74 -2.76 6.79
C GLU A 105 -2.42 -3.31 6.27
N ILE A 106 -1.55 -2.44 5.80
CA ILE A 106 -0.16 -2.80 5.51
C ILE A 106 0.72 -1.92 6.40
N ILE A 107 1.67 -2.56 7.09
CA ILE A 107 2.59 -1.84 7.95
C ILE A 107 3.78 -1.40 7.11
N LEU A 108 4.09 -0.11 7.16
CA LEU A 108 5.20 0.47 6.42
C LEU A 108 6.38 0.68 7.34
N THR A 109 7.48 -0.01 7.04
CA THR A 109 8.71 0.15 7.79
C THR A 109 9.81 0.79 6.94
N ASP A 110 9.57 0.94 5.65
CA ASP A 110 10.55 1.45 4.71
C ASP A 110 9.86 2.26 3.63
N PRO A 111 10.38 3.43 3.28
CA PRO A 111 9.74 4.28 2.25
C PRO A 111 9.61 3.61 0.89
N GLN A 112 10.42 2.59 0.61
CA GLN A 112 10.30 1.90 -0.67
C GLN A 112 8.98 1.15 -0.81
N GLN A 113 8.29 0.95 0.29
CA GLN A 113 7.00 0.26 0.25
C GLN A 113 5.87 1.14 -0.25
N ILE A 114 6.08 2.43 -0.37
CA ILE A 114 5.02 3.33 -0.81
C ILE A 114 5.53 4.19 -1.95
N LYS A 115 4.72 4.33 -2.99
CA LYS A 115 5.05 5.15 -4.13
C LYS A 115 3.85 5.93 -4.56
N LEU A 116 4.08 7.16 -4.97
CA LEU A 116 3.02 7.93 -5.59
C LEU A 116 2.75 7.36 -6.98
N ARG A 117 1.48 7.31 -7.33
CA ARG A 117 1.11 6.79 -8.63
C ARG A 117 1.25 7.90 -9.64
N GLN A 118 2.02 7.62 -10.69
CA GLN A 118 2.25 8.61 -11.71
C GLN A 118 1.00 8.89 -12.49
N GLN A 119 0.80 10.14 -12.81
CA GLN A 119 -0.30 10.57 -13.64
C GLN A 119 0.23 10.87 -15.02
N LYS A 120 -0.57 10.57 -16.02
CA LYS A 120 -0.11 10.84 -17.38
C LYS A 120 -0.74 12.07 -17.92
#